data_56491dc04de66a01995c9df3d0e6fbeb
#
_entry.id   56491dc04de66a01995c9df3d0e6fbeb
#
_cell.length_a   1.000
_cell.length_b   1.000
_cell.length_c   1.000
_cell.angle_alpha   90.00
_cell.angle_beta   90.00
_cell.angle_gamma   90.00
#
_symmetry.space_group_name_H-M   'P 1'
#
loop_
_entity.id
_entity.type
_entity.pdbx_description
1 polymer ?
#
loop_
_entity_poly.entity_id
_entity_poly.type
_entity_poly.pdbx_seq_one_letter_code
_entity_poly.pdbx_strand_id
1 'polypeptide(L)'
;MSYAPKDGFPYYFDLVRNGDCVQLFTSSSSLTFLDSIDERKATYRYAPDKLSIKQVVGHITDHERIKIFRAFLLSRNEPVALWGYDQNCLVENSRFEEMTFRQLKTDLQNVRRASISFVKGLSGEQLKIKGMAGQYEITLGDFLKSVIGHELHHINILKERYL
;
A
#
# COMPACT_ATOMS: atom_id res chain seq x y z
N MET A 1 -19.86 12.61 -3.62
CA MET A 1 -20.00 11.16 -3.85
C MET A 1 -18.99 10.47 -2.95
N SER A 2 -19.38 9.42 -2.21
CA SER A 2 -18.44 8.61 -1.43
C SER A 2 -17.98 7.44 -2.31
N TYR A 3 -16.67 7.27 -2.42
CA TYR A 3 -16.09 6.11 -3.10
C TYR A 3 -16.07 4.89 -2.19
N ALA A 4 -16.05 3.69 -2.77
CA ALA A 4 -15.92 2.40 -2.07
C ALA A 4 -14.60 1.72 -2.47
N PRO A 5 -14.11 0.71 -1.72
CA PRO A 5 -12.84 0.01 -2.03
C PRO A 5 -12.75 -0.53 -3.46
N LYS A 6 -13.87 -0.97 -4.05
CA LYS A 6 -13.94 -1.44 -5.44
C LYS A 6 -13.62 -0.36 -6.49
N ASP A 7 -13.72 0.91 -6.12
CA ASP A 7 -13.44 2.04 -7.01
C ASP A 7 -11.92 2.33 -7.11
N GLY A 8 -11.12 1.68 -6.27
CA GLY A 8 -9.67 1.74 -6.33
C GLY A 8 -9.09 3.08 -5.85
N PHE A 9 -8.29 3.72 -6.72
CA PHE A 9 -7.56 4.95 -6.39
C PHE A 9 -8.38 6.02 -5.66
N PRO A 10 -9.56 6.46 -6.13
CA PRO A 10 -10.25 7.58 -5.48
C PRO A 10 -10.64 7.26 -4.03
N TYR A 11 -11.01 6.01 -3.73
CA TYR A 11 -11.32 5.61 -2.37
C TYR A 11 -10.09 5.71 -1.44
N TYR A 12 -8.96 5.12 -1.85
CA TYR A 12 -7.75 5.13 -1.02
C TYR A 12 -7.18 6.54 -0.85
N PHE A 13 -7.22 7.35 -1.91
CA PHE A 13 -6.81 8.74 -1.84
C PHE A 13 -7.68 9.56 -0.85
N ASP A 14 -8.99 9.34 -0.84
CA ASP A 14 -9.90 10.07 0.06
C ASP A 14 -9.59 9.84 1.54
N LEU A 15 -9.07 8.66 1.91
CA LEU A 15 -8.67 8.36 3.29
C LEU A 15 -7.52 9.23 3.80
N VAL A 16 -6.72 9.79 2.91
CA VAL A 16 -5.48 10.51 3.22
C VAL A 16 -5.34 11.85 2.48
N ARG A 17 -6.40 12.31 1.84
CA ARG A 17 -6.43 13.48 0.94
C ARG A 17 -5.68 14.70 1.49
N ASN A 18 -5.92 15.02 2.76
CA ASN A 18 -5.39 16.21 3.42
C ASN A 18 -3.96 16.04 3.97
N GLY A 19 -3.37 14.85 3.85
CA GLY A 19 -2.03 14.58 4.34
C GLY A 19 -0.95 15.12 3.41
N ASP A 20 0.19 15.51 3.99
CA ASP A 20 1.41 15.76 3.22
C ASP A 20 2.02 14.42 2.75
N CYS A 21 2.46 14.37 1.49
CA CYS A 21 2.94 13.14 0.87
C CYS A 21 4.14 12.53 1.62
N VAL A 22 5.16 13.33 1.94
CA VAL A 22 6.35 12.86 2.66
C VAL A 22 6.00 12.45 4.08
N GLN A 23 5.16 13.26 4.75
CA GLN A 23 4.74 13.00 6.12
C GLN A 23 3.95 11.69 6.23
N LEU A 24 3.06 11.39 5.30
CA LEU A 24 2.30 10.14 5.28
C LEU A 24 3.23 8.92 5.25
N PHE A 25 4.27 8.93 4.42
CA PHE A 25 5.22 7.82 4.36
C PHE A 25 6.10 7.70 5.61
N THR A 26 6.47 8.82 6.23
CA THR A 26 7.41 8.84 7.37
C THR A 26 6.74 8.65 8.73
N SER A 27 5.45 8.95 8.87
CA SER A 27 4.72 8.93 10.14
C SER A 27 3.74 7.75 10.28
N SER A 28 3.84 6.74 9.40
CA SER A 28 2.93 5.59 9.44
C SER A 28 3.00 4.87 10.80
N SER A 29 1.88 4.85 11.52
CA SER A 29 1.70 4.10 12.77
C SER A 29 1.41 2.61 12.54
N SER A 30 1.31 2.19 11.29
CA SER A 30 0.96 0.81 10.92
C SER A 30 1.98 -0.19 11.41
N LEU A 31 3.28 0.11 11.30
CA LEU A 31 4.34 -0.77 11.78
C LEU A 31 4.27 -0.95 13.30
N THR A 32 4.05 0.13 14.06
CA THR A 32 3.85 0.06 15.51
C THR A 32 2.63 -0.79 15.88
N PHE A 33 1.54 -0.65 15.13
CA PHE A 33 0.36 -1.49 15.32
C PHE A 33 0.68 -2.97 15.04
N LEU A 34 1.38 -3.28 13.96
CA LEU A 34 1.76 -4.66 13.61
C LEU A 34 2.70 -5.29 14.64
N ASP A 35 3.46 -4.50 15.40
CA ASP A 35 4.31 -5.00 16.49
C ASP A 35 3.52 -5.53 17.69
N SER A 36 2.25 -5.14 17.83
CA SER A 36 1.34 -5.67 18.86
C SER A 36 0.79 -7.08 18.54
N ILE A 37 1.01 -7.59 17.32
CA ILE A 37 0.49 -8.88 16.85
C ILE A 37 1.59 -9.94 16.97
N ASP A 38 1.29 -11.04 17.67
CA ASP A 38 2.19 -12.17 17.81
C ASP A 38 2.15 -13.13 16.60
N GLU A 39 3.13 -14.04 16.54
CA GLU A 39 3.26 -15.01 15.43
C GLU A 39 2.04 -15.93 15.31
N ARG A 40 1.46 -16.36 16.42
CA ARG A 40 0.30 -17.24 16.44
C ARG A 40 -0.94 -16.52 15.92
N LYS A 41 -1.16 -15.27 16.36
CA LYS A 41 -2.28 -14.45 15.89
C LYS A 41 -2.15 -14.10 14.40
N ALA A 42 -0.93 -13.96 13.91
CA ALA A 42 -0.66 -13.61 12.51
C ALA A 42 -1.18 -14.65 11.49
N THR A 43 -1.45 -15.89 11.90
CA THR A 43 -2.05 -16.92 11.03
C THR A 43 -3.58 -16.89 11.01
N TYR A 44 -4.21 -16.07 11.85
CA TYR A 44 -5.67 -16.01 11.99
C TYR A 44 -6.34 -15.42 10.73
N ARG A 45 -7.51 -15.99 10.41
CA ARG A 45 -8.46 -15.52 9.38
C ARG A 45 -9.82 -15.34 10.04
N TYR A 46 -10.49 -14.23 9.80
CA TYR A 46 -11.82 -14.02 10.39
C TYR A 46 -12.94 -14.79 9.67
N ALA A 47 -12.68 -15.31 8.46
CA ALA A 47 -13.55 -16.21 7.72
C ALA A 47 -12.71 -17.11 6.78
N PRO A 48 -13.22 -18.29 6.36
CA PRO A 48 -12.45 -19.27 5.57
C PRO A 48 -11.91 -18.73 4.23
N ASP A 49 -12.65 -17.82 3.60
CA ASP A 49 -12.33 -17.19 2.30
C ASP A 49 -11.49 -15.91 2.42
N LYS A 50 -11.08 -15.54 3.63
CA LYS A 50 -10.34 -14.31 3.88
C LYS A 50 -8.84 -14.57 4.06
N LEU A 51 -8.07 -13.56 3.78
CA LEU A 51 -6.63 -13.60 3.97
C LEU A 51 -6.27 -13.74 5.45
N SER A 52 -5.18 -14.43 5.75
CA SER A 52 -4.57 -14.35 7.08
C SER A 52 -3.92 -12.98 7.30
N ILE A 53 -3.61 -12.64 8.54
CA ILE A 53 -2.86 -11.40 8.85
C ILE A 53 -1.51 -11.41 8.10
N LYS A 54 -0.83 -12.55 8.03
CA LYS A 54 0.40 -12.72 7.23
C LYS A 54 0.19 -12.31 5.78
N GLN A 55 -0.86 -12.83 5.16
CA GLN A 55 -1.18 -12.52 3.77
C GLN A 55 -1.59 -11.06 3.57
N VAL A 56 -2.31 -10.46 4.51
CA VAL A 56 -2.65 -9.03 4.46
C VAL A 56 -1.39 -8.17 4.49
N VAL A 57 -0.42 -8.47 5.38
CA VAL A 57 0.83 -7.71 5.45
C VAL A 57 1.68 -7.90 4.19
N GLY A 58 1.76 -9.12 3.67
CA GLY A 58 2.42 -9.40 2.39
C GLY A 58 1.77 -8.64 1.23
N HIS A 59 0.43 -8.64 1.16
CA HIS A 59 -0.33 -7.90 0.16
C HIS A 59 -0.08 -6.38 0.22
N ILE A 60 -0.06 -5.79 1.41
CA ILE A 60 0.27 -4.37 1.58
C ILE A 60 1.67 -4.08 1.03
N THR A 61 2.63 -4.96 1.34
CA THR A 61 4.02 -4.83 0.91
C THR A 61 4.16 -4.90 -0.62
N ASP A 62 3.52 -5.87 -1.25
CA ASP A 62 3.56 -6.03 -2.71
C ASP A 62 2.84 -4.88 -3.43
N HIS A 63 1.73 -4.40 -2.86
CA HIS A 63 1.05 -3.22 -3.39
C HIS A 63 1.97 -2.00 -3.40
N GLU A 64 2.69 -1.75 -2.31
CA GLU A 64 3.64 -0.63 -2.21
C GLU A 64 4.76 -0.78 -3.26
N ARG A 65 5.36 -1.97 -3.41
CA ARG A 65 6.37 -2.24 -4.46
C ARG A 65 5.88 -1.86 -5.85
N ILE A 66 4.71 -2.35 -6.22
CA ILE A 66 4.13 -2.10 -7.55
C ILE A 66 3.85 -0.61 -7.74
N LYS A 67 3.26 0.03 -6.75
CA LYS A 67 2.88 1.44 -6.84
C LYS A 67 4.10 2.36 -6.86
N ILE A 68 5.11 2.10 -6.07
CA ILE A 68 6.35 2.89 -6.07
C ILE A 68 7.10 2.72 -7.40
N PHE A 69 7.14 1.52 -7.98
CA PHE A 69 7.71 1.31 -9.31
C PHE A 69 6.98 2.15 -10.37
N ARG A 70 5.65 2.17 -10.35
CA ARG A 70 4.84 2.98 -11.26
C ARG A 70 5.04 4.48 -11.04
N ALA A 71 5.08 4.91 -9.77
CA ALA A 71 5.38 6.29 -9.41
C ALA A 71 6.77 6.73 -9.90
N PHE A 72 7.77 5.84 -9.79
CA PHE A 72 9.11 6.08 -10.31
C PHE A 72 9.07 6.35 -11.83
N LEU A 73 8.44 5.48 -12.60
CA LEU A 73 8.32 5.65 -14.04
C LEU A 73 7.61 6.96 -14.41
N LEU A 74 6.48 7.24 -13.76
CA LEU A 74 5.74 8.49 -13.97
C LEU A 74 6.59 9.72 -13.63
N SER A 75 7.38 9.67 -12.55
CA SER A 75 8.28 10.78 -12.14
C SER A 75 9.37 11.09 -13.16
N ARG A 76 9.64 10.17 -14.10
CA ARG A 76 10.61 10.30 -15.19
C ARG A 76 9.96 10.60 -16.53
N ASN A 77 8.64 10.88 -16.54
CA ASN A 77 7.85 11.05 -17.77
C ASN A 77 7.92 9.82 -18.71
N GLU A 78 8.19 8.64 -18.14
CA GLU A 78 8.14 7.40 -18.93
C GLU A 78 6.66 7.09 -19.25
N PRO A 79 6.29 6.86 -20.50
CA PRO A 79 4.92 6.52 -20.87
C PRO A 79 4.59 5.11 -20.35
N VAL A 80 3.91 5.07 -19.20
CA VAL A 80 3.53 3.82 -18.54
C VAL A 80 2.05 3.59 -18.71
N ALA A 81 1.71 2.46 -19.33
CA ALA A 81 0.39 1.90 -19.15
C ALA A 81 0.30 1.35 -17.71
N LEU A 82 -0.46 2.03 -16.84
CA LEU A 82 -0.70 1.54 -15.48
C LEU A 82 -1.70 0.38 -15.52
N TRP A 83 -1.24 -0.78 -15.97
CA TRP A 83 -2.08 -1.98 -16.03
C TRP A 83 -2.53 -2.38 -14.63
N GLY A 84 -3.76 -2.85 -14.53
CA GLY A 84 -4.23 -3.53 -13.32
C GLY A 84 -3.39 -4.77 -13.04
N TYR A 85 -3.50 -5.30 -11.84
CA TYR A 85 -2.96 -6.60 -11.47
C TYR A 85 -3.99 -7.32 -10.61
N ASP A 86 -3.97 -8.65 -10.68
CA ASP A 86 -4.80 -9.48 -9.83
C ASP A 86 -4.10 -9.70 -8.48
N GLN A 87 -4.57 -8.99 -7.48
CA GLN A 87 -4.03 -9.08 -6.12
C GLN A 87 -4.21 -10.47 -5.50
N ASN A 88 -5.27 -11.20 -5.86
CA ASN A 88 -5.50 -12.55 -5.35
C ASN A 88 -4.48 -13.51 -5.92
N CYS A 89 -4.24 -13.42 -7.23
CA CYS A 89 -3.19 -14.20 -7.90
C CYS A 89 -1.81 -13.96 -7.26
N LEU A 90 -1.46 -12.71 -6.92
CA LEU A 90 -0.20 -12.42 -6.24
C LEU A 90 -0.11 -13.09 -4.87
N VAL A 91 -1.17 -13.04 -4.07
CA VAL A 91 -1.19 -13.67 -2.74
C VAL A 91 -1.16 -15.20 -2.85
N GLU A 92 -1.93 -15.79 -3.76
CA GLU A 92 -2.00 -17.23 -3.97
C GLU A 92 -0.65 -17.83 -4.42
N ASN A 93 0.11 -17.10 -5.22
CA ASN A 93 1.44 -17.53 -5.68
C ASN A 93 2.58 -17.05 -4.77
N SER A 94 2.26 -16.45 -3.64
CA SER A 94 3.25 -16.02 -2.64
C SER A 94 3.62 -17.16 -1.69
N ARG A 95 4.68 -16.91 -0.89
CA ARG A 95 5.08 -17.78 0.22
C ARG A 95 4.78 -17.15 1.59
N PHE A 96 3.82 -16.23 1.68
CA PHE A 96 3.56 -15.48 2.91
C PHE A 96 3.22 -16.36 4.11
N GLU A 97 2.51 -17.46 3.89
CA GLU A 97 2.17 -18.42 4.98
C GLU A 97 3.40 -19.19 5.51
N GLU A 98 4.42 -19.39 4.67
CA GLU A 98 5.65 -20.08 5.06
C GLU A 98 6.64 -19.16 5.79
N MET A 99 6.52 -17.85 5.58
CA MET A 99 7.37 -16.85 6.25
C MET A 99 6.93 -16.65 7.69
N THR A 100 7.88 -16.30 8.56
CA THR A 100 7.52 -15.81 9.90
C THR A 100 6.90 -14.41 9.79
N PHE A 101 6.03 -14.05 10.71
CA PHE A 101 5.44 -12.71 10.75
C PHE A 101 6.50 -11.62 10.93
N ARG A 102 7.56 -11.94 11.67
CA ARG A 102 8.72 -11.05 11.79
C ARG A 102 9.39 -10.79 10.44
N GLN A 103 9.57 -11.81 9.58
CA GLN A 103 10.12 -11.63 8.23
C GLN A 103 9.24 -10.72 7.38
N LEU A 104 7.92 -10.91 7.40
CA LEU A 104 6.97 -10.07 6.66
C LEU A 104 6.99 -8.61 7.13
N LYS A 105 7.03 -8.37 8.44
CA LYS A 105 7.19 -7.01 8.98
C LYS A 105 8.51 -6.37 8.55
N THR A 106 9.60 -7.11 8.61
CA THR A 106 10.92 -6.64 8.18
C THR A 106 10.92 -6.27 6.70
N ASP A 107 10.26 -7.07 5.88
CA ASP A 107 10.13 -6.82 4.44
C ASP A 107 9.35 -5.53 4.17
N LEU A 108 8.19 -5.35 4.81
CA LEU A 108 7.42 -4.10 4.74
C LEU A 108 8.26 -2.89 5.18
N GLN A 109 9.03 -3.00 6.26
CA GLN A 109 9.93 -1.93 6.73
C GLN A 109 11.00 -1.58 5.69
N ASN A 110 11.58 -2.57 5.02
CA ASN A 110 12.61 -2.35 4.00
C ASN A 110 12.02 -1.67 2.75
N VAL A 111 10.85 -2.13 2.30
CA VAL A 111 10.12 -1.49 1.19
C VAL A 111 9.80 -0.05 1.55
N ARG A 112 9.25 0.21 2.75
CA ARG A 112 8.92 1.55 3.23
C ARG A 112 10.15 2.47 3.28
N ARG A 113 11.30 1.99 3.73
CA ARG A 113 12.55 2.79 3.74
C ARG A 113 12.95 3.19 2.33
N ALA A 114 12.88 2.28 1.37
CA ALA A 114 13.17 2.57 -0.04
C ALA A 114 12.16 3.57 -0.61
N SER A 115 10.86 3.40 -0.32
CA SER A 115 9.81 4.32 -0.73
C SER A 115 10.02 5.74 -0.18
N ILE A 116 10.35 5.86 1.12
CA ILE A 116 10.66 7.15 1.76
C ILE A 116 11.83 7.84 1.06
N SER A 117 12.91 7.08 0.77
CA SER A 117 14.08 7.62 0.06
C SER A 117 13.69 8.18 -1.30
N PHE A 118 12.89 7.44 -2.07
CA PHE A 118 12.39 7.89 -3.37
C PHE A 118 11.50 9.13 -3.25
N VAL A 119 10.49 9.10 -2.37
CA VAL A 119 9.51 10.18 -2.20
C VAL A 119 10.20 11.49 -1.76
N LYS A 120 11.16 11.41 -0.84
CA LYS A 120 11.94 12.57 -0.39
C LYS A 120 12.82 13.17 -1.48
N GLY A 121 13.21 12.37 -2.47
CA GLY A 121 14.01 12.83 -3.61
C GLY A 121 13.20 13.51 -4.72
N LEU A 122 11.87 13.54 -4.63
CA LEU A 122 11.00 14.15 -5.63
C LEU A 122 10.89 15.67 -5.39
N SER A 123 10.97 16.44 -6.48
CA SER A 123 10.69 17.89 -6.43
C SER A 123 9.19 18.17 -6.41
N GLY A 124 8.81 19.38 -5.97
CA GLY A 124 7.42 19.82 -6.01
C GLY A 124 6.82 19.79 -7.43
N GLU A 125 7.64 20.04 -8.46
CA GLU A 125 7.19 19.96 -9.86
C GLU A 125 6.95 18.52 -10.29
N GLN A 126 7.81 17.58 -9.88
CA GLN A 126 7.57 16.17 -10.15
C GLN A 126 6.28 15.66 -9.51
N LEU A 127 5.95 16.10 -8.29
CA LEU A 127 4.70 15.73 -7.62
C LEU A 127 3.44 16.19 -8.37
N LYS A 128 3.54 17.20 -9.24
CA LYS A 128 2.45 17.72 -10.08
C LYS A 128 2.31 17.00 -11.42
N ILE A 129 3.28 16.15 -11.81
CA ILE A 129 3.20 15.38 -13.06
C ILE A 129 1.91 14.57 -13.07
N LYS A 130 1.19 14.66 -14.18
CA LYS A 130 -0.09 13.96 -14.36
C LYS A 130 0.07 12.63 -15.04
N GLY A 131 -0.77 11.67 -14.65
CA GLY A 131 -0.89 10.37 -15.25
C GLY A 131 -2.30 9.82 -15.10
N MET A 132 -2.50 8.57 -15.48
CA MET A 132 -3.79 7.89 -15.36
C MET A 132 -3.71 6.73 -14.37
N ALA A 133 -4.67 6.66 -13.43
CA ALA A 133 -4.91 5.48 -12.61
C ALA A 133 -6.28 4.89 -13.00
N GLY A 134 -6.28 3.88 -13.84
CA GLY A 134 -7.49 3.40 -14.50
C GLY A 134 -8.10 4.51 -15.36
N GLN A 135 -9.32 4.91 -15.05
CA GLN A 135 -10.05 5.99 -15.74
C GLN A 135 -9.83 7.38 -15.12
N TYR A 136 -9.08 7.48 -14.03
CA TYR A 136 -8.90 8.73 -13.28
C TYR A 136 -7.60 9.42 -13.65
N GLU A 137 -7.66 10.70 -14.05
CA GLU A 137 -6.48 11.55 -14.12
C GLU A 137 -6.03 11.87 -12.68
N ILE A 138 -4.75 11.70 -12.42
CA ILE A 138 -4.14 11.89 -11.10
C ILE A 138 -2.84 12.67 -11.22
N THR A 139 -2.44 13.32 -10.12
CA THR A 139 -1.05 13.78 -9.97
C THR A 139 -0.20 12.66 -9.37
N LEU A 140 1.12 12.72 -9.61
CA LEU A 140 2.06 11.80 -8.96
C LEU A 140 1.95 11.87 -7.43
N GLY A 141 1.80 13.08 -6.87
CA GLY A 141 1.63 13.27 -5.43
C GLY A 141 0.39 12.57 -4.88
N ASP A 142 -0.76 12.68 -5.56
CA ASP A 142 -2.00 12.02 -5.14
C ASP A 142 -1.93 10.51 -5.32
N PHE A 143 -1.26 10.06 -6.37
CA PHE A 143 -1.01 8.64 -6.58
C PHE A 143 -0.17 8.05 -5.44
N LEU A 144 0.90 8.72 -5.03
CA LEU A 144 1.73 8.31 -3.91
C LEU A 144 0.93 8.30 -2.60
N LYS A 145 0.14 9.33 -2.31
CA LYS A 145 -0.74 9.34 -1.13
C LYS A 145 -1.64 8.11 -1.08
N SER A 146 -2.21 7.70 -2.21
CA SER A 146 -3.10 6.54 -2.27
C SER A 146 -2.44 5.22 -1.85
N VAL A 147 -1.12 5.11 -1.89
CA VAL A 147 -0.36 3.95 -1.38
C VAL A 147 -0.57 3.82 0.13
N ILE A 148 -0.42 4.92 0.86
CA ILE A 148 -0.64 4.95 2.31
C ILE A 148 -2.13 4.80 2.66
N GLY A 149 -3.02 5.36 1.83
CA GLY A 149 -4.46 5.13 1.99
C GLY A 149 -4.85 3.66 1.85
N HIS A 150 -4.24 2.92 0.94
CA HIS A 150 -4.44 1.47 0.81
C HIS A 150 -3.95 0.71 2.06
N GLU A 151 -2.76 1.04 2.55
CA GLU A 151 -2.26 0.48 3.82
C GLU A 151 -3.22 0.76 4.97
N LEU A 152 -3.64 2.02 5.13
CA LEU A 152 -4.55 2.43 6.19
C LEU A 152 -5.88 1.67 6.14
N HIS A 153 -6.43 1.45 4.94
CA HIS A 153 -7.62 0.64 4.75
C HIS A 153 -7.44 -0.77 5.32
N HIS A 154 -6.36 -1.45 4.97
CA HIS A 154 -6.10 -2.80 5.44
C HIS A 154 -5.80 -2.86 6.94
N ILE A 155 -5.08 -1.89 7.48
CA ILE A 155 -4.84 -1.79 8.93
C ILE A 155 -6.15 -1.59 9.70
N ASN A 156 -7.09 -0.80 9.19
CA ASN A 156 -8.40 -0.64 9.79
C ASN A 156 -9.20 -1.95 9.76
N ILE A 157 -9.16 -2.68 8.66
CA ILE A 157 -9.79 -4.02 8.58
C ILE A 157 -9.16 -4.97 9.62
N LEU A 158 -7.83 -4.96 9.79
CA LEU A 158 -7.17 -5.79 10.79
C LEU A 158 -7.66 -5.45 12.21
N LYS A 159 -7.77 -4.16 12.53
CA LYS A 159 -8.29 -3.70 13.84
C LYS A 159 -9.75 -4.07 14.09
N GLU A 160 -10.58 -3.96 13.06
CA GLU A 160 -12.03 -4.14 13.20
C GLU A 160 -12.46 -5.61 13.19
N ARG A 161 -11.74 -6.48 12.47
CA ARG A 161 -12.20 -7.85 12.18
C ARG A 161 -11.28 -8.96 12.66
N TYR A 162 -10.01 -8.67 12.91
CA TYR A 162 -9.03 -9.70 13.26
C TYR A 162 -8.61 -9.65 14.73
N LEU A 163 -8.79 -8.52 15.41
CA LEU A 163 -8.41 -8.30 16.80
C LEU A 163 -9.64 -8.03 17.67
#